data_95636ac2ead4ad6d64ed500b11e33f5c
#
_entry.id   95636ac2ead4ad6d64ed500b11e33f5c
#
_cell.length_a   1.000
_cell.length_b   1.000
_cell.length_c   1.000
_cell.angle_alpha   90.00
_cell.angle_beta   90.00
_cell.angle_gamma   90.00
#
_symmetry.space_group_name_H-M   'P 1'
#
loop_
_entity.id
_entity.type
_entity.pdbx_description
1 polymer ?
#
loop_
_entity_poly.entity_id
_entity_poly.type
_entity_poly.pdbx_seq_one_letter_code
_entity_poly.pdbx_strand_id
1 'polypeptide(L)'
;MLAEFRAKRETERIRVEAKYQVLGFISSGTYGRVYKAKAKKTVKSADGEEKELVYAIKKFKPDKEGDTHTYTGISQSACREISLCRELRHQNIVSLQEVLLEDNSIHMVFAFAEHDFLVNNQHERKPIPEFTIKSFLWQLLNGVAYLHANWVLHRDLKPANILVTNDGVVKIGDLGLARIYERPLQPLFNGDKVVVTIWYRAPELLLGSRHYTKAIDIWAIGCIFAELLTLRPIFKGEEAKMDNKKNVPFQKNQLTKIFEVLGKPTKDQWPTIDQQPEYHNLNAFRSSPNRLHEFYQTCSSKSDAGFELLAAMLGYDPVMRITAEEALRHPYFDEEPAPSMDSFEGQPYQYPSRVVKSEDNDMRVPPTVTSAVQGQAGATHGGTRGKHGHNGKDEGRPPKRRG
;
A
#
# COMPACT_ATOMS: atom_id res chain seq x y z
N MET A 1 13.95 40.71 10.68
CA MET A 1 14.26 40.28 9.29
C MET A 1 14.02 38.77 9.08
N LEU A 2 14.82 37.82 9.64
CA LEU A 2 14.57 36.37 9.43
C LEU A 2 13.27 35.88 10.04
N ALA A 3 12.90 36.34 11.23
CA ALA A 3 11.63 35.98 11.89
C ALA A 3 10.43 36.56 11.11
N GLU A 4 10.52 37.79 10.67
CA GLU A 4 9.47 38.44 9.87
C GLU A 4 9.32 37.77 8.49
N PHE A 5 10.45 37.39 7.85
CA PHE A 5 10.42 36.64 6.60
C PHE A 5 9.77 35.28 6.80
N ARG A 6 10.07 34.55 7.88
CA ARG A 6 9.44 33.29 8.21
C ARG A 6 7.93 33.46 8.46
N ALA A 7 7.55 34.46 9.26
CA ALA A 7 6.16 34.77 9.54
C ALA A 7 5.37 35.08 8.25
N LYS A 8 5.94 35.94 7.39
CA LYS A 8 5.35 36.28 6.10
C LYS A 8 5.19 35.05 5.21
N ARG A 9 6.22 34.20 5.13
CA ARG A 9 6.15 32.94 4.34
C ARG A 9 5.12 31.97 4.91
N GLU A 10 4.94 31.91 6.22
CA GLU A 10 3.94 31.04 6.85
C GLU A 10 2.52 31.50 6.56
N THR A 11 2.27 32.83 6.54
CA THR A 11 0.95 33.38 6.17
C THR A 11 0.62 33.23 4.69
N GLU A 12 1.64 33.14 3.82
CA GLU A 12 1.48 32.93 2.38
C GLU A 12 1.26 31.45 2.00
N ARG A 13 1.49 30.50 2.93
CA ARG A 13 1.27 29.08 2.69
C ARG A 13 -0.20 28.75 2.58
N ILE A 14 -0.55 28.07 1.50
CA ILE A 14 -1.91 27.61 1.30
C ILE A 14 -2.12 26.37 2.17
N ARG A 15 -3.04 26.48 3.12
CA ARG A 15 -3.45 25.36 3.98
C ARG A 15 -4.33 24.37 3.23
N VAL A 16 -4.27 23.10 3.63
CA VAL A 16 -5.14 22.03 3.06
C VAL A 16 -6.59 22.44 3.18
N GLU A 17 -7.00 22.90 4.36
CA GLU A 17 -8.39 23.33 4.62
C GLU A 17 -8.83 24.56 3.83
N ALA A 18 -7.92 25.39 3.30
CA ALA A 18 -8.30 26.49 2.44
C ALA A 18 -8.81 26.03 1.08
N LYS A 19 -8.29 24.89 0.58
CA LYS A 19 -8.64 24.32 -0.73
C LYS A 19 -9.61 23.14 -0.64
N TYR A 20 -9.53 22.34 0.42
CA TYR A 20 -10.23 21.07 0.55
C TYR A 20 -11.05 20.99 1.83
N GLN A 21 -12.20 20.35 1.74
CA GLN A 21 -12.99 19.90 2.87
C GLN A 21 -12.75 18.42 3.08
N VAL A 22 -12.15 18.06 4.20
CA VAL A 22 -11.92 16.66 4.56
C VAL A 22 -13.24 16.01 4.94
N LEU A 23 -13.61 14.93 4.27
CA LEU A 23 -14.86 14.20 4.47
C LEU A 23 -14.69 13.05 5.46
N GLY A 24 -13.51 12.41 5.51
CA GLY A 24 -13.26 11.33 6.45
C GLY A 24 -11.94 10.59 6.19
N PHE A 25 -11.62 9.67 7.10
CA PHE A 25 -10.44 8.82 7.06
C PHE A 25 -10.68 7.58 6.22
N ILE A 26 -9.71 7.22 5.37
CA ILE A 26 -9.75 6.03 4.53
C ILE A 26 -8.87 4.92 5.12
N SER A 27 -7.58 5.20 5.26
CA SER A 27 -6.60 4.19 5.68
C SER A 27 -5.36 4.79 6.34
N SER A 28 -4.64 3.95 7.09
CA SER A 28 -3.33 4.27 7.66
C SER A 28 -2.33 3.23 7.22
N GLY A 29 -1.25 3.68 6.60
CA GLY A 29 -0.13 2.85 6.17
C GLY A 29 1.15 3.15 6.96
N THR A 30 2.24 2.51 6.57
CA THR A 30 3.57 2.69 7.16
C THR A 30 4.03 4.14 7.10
N TYR A 31 3.77 4.82 5.99
CA TYR A 31 4.30 6.15 5.70
C TYR A 31 3.34 7.29 6.03
N GLY A 32 2.06 7.02 6.27
CA GLY A 32 1.10 8.11 6.48
C GLY A 32 -0.34 7.66 6.65
N ARG A 33 -1.24 8.64 6.63
CA ARG A 33 -2.69 8.47 6.70
C ARG A 33 -3.33 9.04 5.43
N VAL A 34 -4.40 8.41 4.96
CA VAL A 34 -5.11 8.80 3.75
C VAL A 34 -6.53 9.21 4.11
N TYR A 35 -6.97 10.34 3.57
CA TYR A 35 -8.28 10.94 3.80
C TYR A 35 -9.02 11.16 2.49
N LYS A 36 -10.35 11.02 2.52
CA LYS A 36 -11.24 11.49 1.45
C LYS A 36 -11.52 12.97 1.66
N ALA A 37 -11.40 13.76 0.61
CA ALA A 37 -11.65 15.19 0.67
C ALA A 37 -12.37 15.67 -0.60
N LYS A 38 -13.10 16.77 -0.48
CA LYS A 38 -13.80 17.45 -1.56
C LYS A 38 -13.14 18.80 -1.80
N ALA A 39 -12.94 19.18 -3.06
CA ALA A 39 -12.50 20.53 -3.38
C ALA A 39 -13.57 21.56 -2.97
N LYS A 40 -13.13 22.68 -2.37
CA LYS A 40 -14.05 23.80 -2.05
C LYS A 40 -14.46 24.62 -3.27
N LYS A 41 -13.63 24.56 -4.34
CA LYS A 41 -13.95 25.16 -5.63
C LYS A 41 -14.60 24.10 -6.51
N THR A 42 -15.79 24.37 -7.00
CA THR A 42 -16.45 23.57 -8.03
C THR A 42 -15.86 23.90 -9.41
N VAL A 43 -15.86 22.92 -10.30
CA VAL A 43 -15.48 23.09 -11.69
C VAL A 43 -16.73 22.92 -12.54
N LYS A 44 -16.97 23.85 -13.46
CA LYS A 44 -18.07 23.71 -14.43
C LYS A 44 -17.66 22.64 -15.45
N SER A 45 -18.49 21.63 -15.61
CA SER A 45 -18.42 20.66 -16.70
C SER A 45 -18.67 21.34 -18.05
N ALA A 46 -18.30 20.68 -19.16
CA ALA A 46 -18.60 21.15 -20.50
C ALA A 46 -20.10 21.40 -20.73
N ASP A 47 -20.95 20.67 -20.01
CA ASP A 47 -22.42 20.77 -20.06
C ASP A 47 -22.98 21.86 -19.13
N GLY A 48 -22.10 22.65 -18.45
CA GLY A 48 -22.49 23.75 -17.56
C GLY A 48 -22.88 23.32 -16.15
N GLU A 49 -22.89 22.02 -15.84
CA GLU A 49 -23.16 21.51 -14.49
C GLU A 49 -21.95 21.69 -13.56
N GLU A 50 -22.19 22.07 -12.31
CA GLU A 50 -21.15 22.15 -11.28
C GLU A 50 -20.79 20.75 -10.81
N LYS A 51 -19.59 20.29 -11.17
CA LYS A 51 -19.06 19.00 -10.71
C LYS A 51 -18.23 19.17 -9.45
N GLU A 52 -18.62 18.44 -8.41
CA GLU A 52 -17.83 18.30 -7.19
C GLU A 52 -16.64 17.39 -7.44
N LEU A 53 -15.43 17.90 -7.22
CA LEU A 53 -14.21 17.13 -7.38
C LEU A 53 -13.81 16.50 -6.04
N VAL A 54 -13.69 15.18 -6.04
CA VAL A 54 -13.29 14.38 -4.86
C VAL A 54 -11.84 13.91 -5.02
N TYR A 55 -11.10 13.97 -3.94
CA TYR A 55 -9.67 13.66 -3.88
C TYR A 55 -9.33 12.74 -2.72
N ALA A 56 -8.21 12.05 -2.83
CA ALA A 56 -7.54 11.36 -1.73
C ALA A 56 -6.33 12.19 -1.28
N ILE A 57 -6.25 12.54 -0.01
CA ILE A 57 -5.14 13.29 0.56
C ILE A 57 -4.31 12.36 1.43
N LYS A 58 -3.08 12.08 1.01
CA LYS A 58 -2.08 11.30 1.77
C LYS A 58 -1.22 12.25 2.59
N LYS A 59 -1.42 12.23 3.92
CA LYS A 59 -0.62 12.97 4.90
C LYS A 59 0.52 12.09 5.39
N PHE A 60 1.75 12.48 5.13
CA PHE A 60 2.93 11.76 5.58
C PHE A 60 3.20 12.02 7.06
N LYS A 61 3.63 10.98 7.77
CA LYS A 61 4.14 11.12 9.13
C LYS A 61 5.50 11.81 9.06
N PRO A 62 5.77 12.79 9.93
CA PRO A 62 7.13 13.32 10.07
C PRO A 62 8.07 12.20 10.53
N ASP A 63 9.32 12.25 10.09
CA ASP A 63 10.35 11.34 10.58
C ASP A 63 10.50 11.56 12.11
N LYS A 64 10.58 10.45 12.87
CA LYS A 64 10.72 10.55 14.34
C LYS A 64 12.09 11.13 14.69
N GLU A 65 12.10 12.15 15.55
CA GLU A 65 13.29 12.64 16.27
C GLU A 65 13.87 11.48 17.10
N GLY A 66 14.92 10.83 16.64
CA GLY A 66 15.53 9.71 17.39
C GLY A 66 16.48 8.86 16.57
N ASP A 67 16.42 8.90 15.27
CA ASP A 67 17.41 8.28 14.39
C ASP A 67 18.48 9.33 14.07
N THR A 68 19.47 9.46 14.98
CA THR A 68 20.48 10.53 15.02
C THR A 68 21.38 10.63 13.79
N HIS A 69 21.25 9.76 12.80
CA HIS A 69 22.12 9.75 11.62
C HIS A 69 21.46 10.22 10.31
N THR A 70 20.14 10.43 10.27
CA THR A 70 19.42 10.76 9.01
C THR A 70 18.21 11.68 9.16
N TYR A 71 18.11 12.45 10.26
CA TYR A 71 16.99 13.40 10.42
C TYR A 71 17.13 14.56 9.42
N THR A 72 16.44 14.44 8.29
CA THR A 72 16.34 15.51 7.27
C THR A 72 15.05 16.31 7.35
N GLY A 73 14.12 15.93 8.25
CA GLY A 73 12.79 16.54 8.38
C GLY A 73 11.81 16.17 7.27
N ILE A 74 12.28 15.55 6.19
CA ILE A 74 11.46 15.16 5.04
C ILE A 74 11.70 13.68 4.75
N SER A 75 10.62 12.88 4.73
CA SER A 75 10.69 11.46 4.44
C SER A 75 11.23 11.21 3.02
N GLN A 76 12.26 10.35 2.90
CA GLN A 76 12.80 9.94 1.61
C GLN A 76 11.75 9.22 0.73
N SER A 77 10.83 8.47 1.35
CA SER A 77 9.74 7.82 0.63
C SER A 77 8.77 8.85 0.05
N ALA A 78 8.46 9.93 0.79
CA ALA A 78 7.62 11.01 0.28
C ALA A 78 8.29 11.74 -0.91
N CYS A 79 9.58 12.07 -0.80
CA CYS A 79 10.32 12.70 -1.91
C CYS A 79 10.30 11.84 -3.17
N ARG A 80 10.54 10.53 -3.03
CA ARG A 80 10.52 9.57 -4.13
C ARG A 80 9.13 9.47 -4.75
N GLU A 81 8.11 9.29 -3.94
CA GLU A 81 6.73 9.19 -4.42
C GLU A 81 6.31 10.47 -5.14
N ILE A 82 6.65 11.65 -4.61
CA ILE A 82 6.40 12.94 -5.28
C ILE A 82 7.07 12.99 -6.65
N SER A 83 8.37 12.67 -6.73
CA SER A 83 9.14 12.74 -7.97
C SER A 83 8.54 11.81 -9.03
N LEU A 84 8.31 10.55 -8.68
CA LEU A 84 7.75 9.55 -9.59
C LEU A 84 6.32 9.91 -10.02
N CYS A 85 5.45 10.29 -9.09
CA CYS A 85 4.07 10.66 -9.42
C CYS A 85 3.96 11.95 -10.25
N ARG A 86 4.97 12.81 -10.24
CA ARG A 86 4.99 14.02 -11.10
C ARG A 86 5.42 13.72 -12.53
N GLU A 87 6.30 12.75 -12.71
CA GLU A 87 6.84 12.38 -14.04
C GLU A 87 6.00 11.33 -14.74
N LEU A 88 5.55 10.31 -13.99
CA LEU A 88 4.79 9.20 -14.57
C LEU A 88 3.35 9.62 -14.89
N ARG A 89 2.95 9.43 -16.16
CA ARG A 89 1.62 9.76 -16.68
C ARG A 89 1.06 8.58 -17.44
N HIS A 90 0.15 7.84 -16.81
CA HIS A 90 -0.51 6.69 -17.43
C HIS A 90 -1.91 6.50 -16.86
N GLN A 91 -2.84 6.01 -17.69
CA GLN A 91 -4.23 5.79 -17.26
C GLN A 91 -4.36 4.83 -16.09
N ASN A 92 -3.46 3.85 -15.96
CA ASN A 92 -3.47 2.86 -14.87
C ASN A 92 -2.53 3.21 -13.71
N ILE A 93 -2.04 4.44 -13.62
CA ILE A 93 -1.27 4.96 -12.47
C ILE A 93 -2.09 6.07 -11.80
N VAL A 94 -2.03 6.14 -10.46
CA VAL A 94 -2.69 7.23 -9.72
C VAL A 94 -2.14 8.59 -10.15
N SER A 95 -3.02 9.55 -10.36
CA SER A 95 -2.64 10.90 -10.77
C SER A 95 -2.46 11.80 -9.57
N LEU A 96 -1.25 12.31 -9.38
CA LEU A 96 -0.95 13.37 -8.41
C LEU A 96 -1.41 14.72 -8.95
N GLN A 97 -2.27 15.40 -8.19
CA GLN A 97 -2.81 16.70 -8.56
C GLN A 97 -1.92 17.83 -8.03
N GLU A 98 -1.61 17.80 -6.74
CA GLU A 98 -0.71 18.76 -6.11
C GLU A 98 -0.08 18.23 -4.83
N VAL A 99 0.92 18.95 -4.34
CA VAL A 99 1.59 18.71 -3.07
C VAL A 99 1.49 19.97 -2.22
N LEU A 100 1.00 19.82 -1.00
CA LEU A 100 0.88 20.90 -0.02
C LEU A 100 1.80 20.63 1.17
N LEU A 101 2.40 21.69 1.70
CA LEU A 101 3.24 21.63 2.90
C LEU A 101 2.55 22.40 4.00
N GLU A 102 2.16 21.74 5.07
CA GLU A 102 1.48 22.33 6.23
C GLU A 102 1.98 21.66 7.51
N ASP A 103 2.29 22.47 8.54
CA ASP A 103 2.69 22.03 9.88
C ASP A 103 3.78 20.94 9.86
N ASN A 104 4.85 21.18 9.11
CA ASN A 104 5.96 20.25 8.87
C ASN A 104 5.55 18.88 8.29
N SER A 105 4.35 18.79 7.73
CA SER A 105 3.83 17.60 7.09
C SER A 105 3.66 17.79 5.59
N ILE A 106 3.91 16.74 4.83
CA ILE A 106 3.68 16.69 3.38
C ILE A 106 2.28 16.09 3.15
N HIS A 107 1.48 16.78 2.34
CA HIS A 107 0.16 16.31 1.91
C HIS A 107 0.18 16.16 0.40
N MET A 108 0.05 14.93 -0.09
CA MET A 108 -0.10 14.63 -1.51
C MET A 108 -1.57 14.47 -1.84
N VAL A 109 -2.05 15.21 -2.83
CA VAL A 109 -3.44 15.18 -3.28
C VAL A 109 -3.52 14.39 -4.58
N PHE A 110 -4.28 13.29 -4.54
CA PHE A 110 -4.50 12.39 -5.67
C PHE A 110 -5.95 12.43 -6.15
N ALA A 111 -6.19 12.10 -7.42
CA ALA A 111 -7.53 11.76 -7.87
C ALA A 111 -8.09 10.63 -7.01
N PHE A 112 -9.36 10.73 -6.61
CA PHE A 112 -10.01 9.72 -5.78
C PHE A 112 -10.40 8.51 -6.64
N ALA A 113 -10.23 7.33 -6.08
CA ALA A 113 -10.75 6.09 -6.62
C ALA A 113 -11.74 5.49 -5.61
N GLU A 114 -12.93 5.18 -6.10
CA GLU A 114 -14.10 4.88 -5.27
C GLU A 114 -14.06 3.48 -4.65
N HIS A 115 -13.31 2.57 -5.27
CA HIS A 115 -13.30 1.17 -4.89
C HIS A 115 -11.91 0.70 -4.47
N ASP A 116 -11.86 -0.18 -3.49
CA ASP A 116 -10.70 -0.99 -3.17
C ASP A 116 -10.70 -2.23 -4.06
N PHE A 117 -9.52 -2.64 -4.55
CA PHE A 117 -9.40 -3.70 -5.53
C PHE A 117 -10.00 -5.06 -5.09
N LEU A 118 -9.84 -5.44 -3.82
CA LEU A 118 -10.30 -6.74 -3.33
C LEU A 118 -10.91 -6.73 -1.91
N VAL A 119 -10.60 -5.72 -1.10
CA VAL A 119 -10.87 -5.77 0.35
C VAL A 119 -12.35 -6.03 0.66
N ASN A 120 -13.25 -5.31 0.01
CA ASN A 120 -14.67 -5.46 0.29
C ASN A 120 -15.27 -6.75 -0.31
N ASN A 121 -14.78 -7.21 -1.47
CA ASN A 121 -15.21 -8.48 -2.05
C ASN A 121 -14.82 -9.68 -1.20
N GLN A 122 -13.66 -9.63 -0.53
CA GLN A 122 -13.23 -10.67 0.41
C GLN A 122 -14.16 -10.75 1.62
N HIS A 123 -14.65 -9.60 2.14
CA HIS A 123 -15.59 -9.57 3.25
C HIS A 123 -16.96 -10.10 2.84
N GLU A 124 -17.45 -9.70 1.68
CA GLU A 124 -18.77 -10.14 1.17
C GLU A 124 -18.73 -11.54 0.55
N ARG A 125 -17.55 -12.07 0.24
CA ARG A 125 -17.33 -13.38 -0.44
C ARG A 125 -18.10 -13.52 -1.75
N LYS A 126 -18.34 -12.43 -2.44
CA LYS A 126 -18.99 -12.43 -3.76
C LYS A 126 -17.95 -12.71 -4.84
N PRO A 127 -18.09 -13.77 -5.65
CA PRO A 127 -17.22 -14.01 -6.79
C PRO A 127 -17.24 -12.83 -7.73
N ILE A 128 -16.06 -12.46 -8.24
CA ILE A 128 -15.91 -11.40 -9.25
C ILE A 128 -16.19 -12.03 -10.61
N PRO A 129 -16.97 -11.38 -11.49
CA PRO A 129 -17.21 -11.87 -12.85
C PRO A 129 -15.89 -12.01 -13.64
N GLU A 130 -15.81 -13.02 -14.52
CA GLU A 130 -14.60 -13.28 -15.30
C GLU A 130 -14.19 -12.10 -16.17
N PHE A 131 -15.13 -11.43 -16.80
CA PHE A 131 -14.89 -10.18 -17.55
C PHE A 131 -14.17 -9.13 -16.69
N THR A 132 -14.66 -8.91 -15.45
CA THR A 132 -14.05 -7.95 -14.53
C THR A 132 -12.65 -8.39 -14.09
N ILE A 133 -12.45 -9.70 -13.78
CA ILE A 133 -11.13 -10.24 -13.44
C ILE A 133 -10.14 -10.02 -14.58
N LYS A 134 -10.54 -10.38 -15.81
CA LYS A 134 -9.72 -10.25 -17.00
C LYS A 134 -9.38 -8.80 -17.29
N SER A 135 -10.36 -7.91 -17.21
CA SER A 135 -10.17 -6.47 -17.39
C SER A 135 -9.26 -5.86 -16.32
N PHE A 136 -9.41 -6.26 -15.06
CA PHE A 136 -8.54 -5.82 -13.97
C PHE A 136 -7.09 -6.26 -14.19
N LEU A 137 -6.87 -7.54 -14.51
CA LEU A 137 -5.56 -8.09 -14.75
C LEU A 137 -4.87 -7.41 -15.95
N TRP A 138 -5.60 -7.25 -17.05
CA TRP A 138 -5.11 -6.59 -18.25
C TRP A 138 -4.69 -5.13 -17.98
N GLN A 139 -5.53 -4.36 -17.28
CA GLN A 139 -5.21 -2.99 -16.90
C GLN A 139 -4.03 -2.90 -15.93
N LEU A 140 -3.95 -3.82 -14.95
CA LEU A 140 -2.82 -3.89 -14.03
C LEU A 140 -1.51 -4.16 -14.77
N LEU A 141 -1.51 -5.09 -15.71
CA LEU A 141 -0.36 -5.39 -16.58
C LEU A 141 0.02 -4.19 -17.44
N ASN A 142 -0.95 -3.45 -18.01
CA ASN A 142 -0.67 -2.22 -18.77
C ASN A 142 0.05 -1.17 -17.90
N GLY A 143 -0.44 -0.96 -16.67
CA GLY A 143 0.20 -0.03 -15.73
C GLY A 143 1.62 -0.46 -15.36
N VAL A 144 1.85 -1.77 -15.12
CA VAL A 144 3.18 -2.29 -14.76
C VAL A 144 4.11 -2.31 -15.98
N ALA A 145 3.64 -2.64 -17.18
CA ALA A 145 4.42 -2.53 -18.42
C ALA A 145 4.92 -1.09 -18.62
N TYR A 146 4.04 -0.09 -18.40
CA TYR A 146 4.44 1.31 -18.44
C TYR A 146 5.51 1.66 -17.40
N LEU A 147 5.37 1.22 -16.13
CA LEU A 147 6.39 1.42 -15.10
C LEU A 147 7.73 0.81 -15.54
N HIS A 148 7.71 -0.43 -15.99
CA HIS A 148 8.90 -1.17 -16.42
C HIS A 148 9.57 -0.58 -17.66
N ALA A 149 8.80 -0.03 -18.60
CA ALA A 149 9.32 0.69 -19.76
C ALA A 149 9.99 2.02 -19.37
N ASN A 150 9.55 2.63 -18.26
CA ASN A 150 10.16 3.84 -17.68
C ASN A 150 11.21 3.51 -16.61
N TRP A 151 11.76 2.30 -16.60
CA TRP A 151 12.79 1.85 -15.66
C TRP A 151 12.39 1.91 -14.19
N VAL A 152 11.11 1.79 -13.86
CA VAL A 152 10.60 1.84 -12.50
C VAL A 152 10.11 0.45 -12.08
N LEU A 153 10.62 -0.04 -10.94
CA LEU A 153 10.08 -1.19 -10.22
C LEU A 153 9.16 -0.69 -9.11
N HIS A 154 7.97 -1.27 -9.01
CA HIS A 154 7.01 -0.91 -7.96
C HIS A 154 7.41 -1.47 -6.59
N ARG A 155 7.77 -2.77 -6.53
CA ARG A 155 8.30 -3.49 -5.36
C ARG A 155 7.33 -3.77 -4.22
N ASP A 156 6.12 -3.23 -4.25
CA ASP A 156 5.08 -3.42 -3.22
C ASP A 156 3.69 -3.57 -3.84
N LEU A 157 3.60 -4.31 -4.97
CA LEU A 157 2.31 -4.64 -5.55
C LEU A 157 1.55 -5.60 -4.62
N LYS A 158 0.35 -5.17 -4.24
CA LYS A 158 -0.62 -5.91 -3.41
C LYS A 158 -1.99 -5.29 -3.59
N PRO A 159 -3.09 -5.97 -3.28
CA PRO A 159 -4.44 -5.43 -3.45
C PRO A 159 -4.65 -4.07 -2.79
N ALA A 160 -4.06 -3.81 -1.63
CA ALA A 160 -4.20 -2.54 -0.93
C ALA A 160 -3.60 -1.32 -1.67
N ASN A 161 -2.67 -1.55 -2.61
CA ASN A 161 -2.03 -0.52 -3.42
C ASN A 161 -2.64 -0.40 -4.81
N ILE A 162 -3.70 -1.15 -5.10
CA ILE A 162 -4.43 -1.12 -6.36
C ILE A 162 -5.83 -0.62 -6.08
N LEU A 163 -6.26 0.36 -6.85
CA LEU A 163 -7.53 1.06 -6.69
C LEU A 163 -8.33 0.95 -7.97
N VAL A 164 -9.65 1.15 -7.89
CA VAL A 164 -10.53 1.16 -9.05
C VAL A 164 -11.44 2.39 -8.99
N THR A 165 -11.59 3.09 -10.11
CA THR A 165 -12.52 4.20 -10.22
C THR A 165 -13.95 3.70 -10.47
N ASN A 166 -14.95 4.60 -10.36
CA ASN A 166 -16.34 4.28 -10.70
C ASN A 166 -16.51 3.81 -12.16
N ASP A 167 -15.63 4.28 -13.05
CA ASP A 167 -15.62 3.89 -14.46
C ASP A 167 -14.83 2.59 -14.71
N GLY A 168 -14.62 1.77 -13.68
CA GLY A 168 -13.94 0.48 -13.80
C GLY A 168 -12.44 0.56 -14.11
N VAL A 169 -11.80 1.74 -14.02
CA VAL A 169 -10.38 1.92 -14.36
C VAL A 169 -9.49 1.58 -13.18
N VAL A 170 -8.58 0.63 -13.38
CA VAL A 170 -7.56 0.25 -12.39
C VAL A 170 -6.49 1.33 -12.28
N LYS A 171 -6.11 1.66 -11.05
CA LYS A 171 -5.09 2.65 -10.71
C LYS A 171 -4.06 2.05 -9.75
N ILE A 172 -2.81 1.91 -10.19
CA ILE A 172 -1.69 1.52 -9.34
C ILE A 172 -1.27 2.73 -8.52
N GLY A 173 -1.22 2.58 -7.20
CA GLY A 173 -0.85 3.62 -6.24
C GLY A 173 0.31 3.23 -5.35
N ASP A 174 0.69 4.12 -4.44
CA ASP A 174 1.74 3.96 -3.44
C ASP A 174 3.15 3.64 -4.01
N LEU A 175 3.72 4.59 -4.74
CA LEU A 175 5.09 4.50 -5.28
C LEU A 175 6.17 4.79 -4.24
N GLY A 176 5.84 4.82 -2.93
CA GLY A 176 6.79 5.12 -1.85
C GLY A 176 7.97 4.16 -1.76
N LEU A 177 7.79 2.90 -2.15
CA LEU A 177 8.83 1.87 -2.23
C LEU A 177 9.41 1.66 -3.63
N ALA A 178 8.88 2.34 -4.65
CA ALA A 178 9.37 2.19 -6.01
C ALA A 178 10.84 2.59 -6.16
N ARG A 179 11.53 2.03 -7.16
CA ARG A 179 12.93 2.33 -7.47
C ARG A 179 13.12 2.43 -8.97
N ILE A 180 13.95 3.40 -9.37
CA ILE A 180 14.51 3.43 -10.71
C ILE A 180 15.64 2.41 -10.74
N TYR A 181 15.64 1.53 -11.74
CA TYR A 181 16.69 0.55 -11.96
C TYR A 181 17.35 0.81 -13.32
N GLU A 182 18.44 1.52 -13.27
CA GLU A 182 19.24 1.83 -14.48
C GLU A 182 20.14 0.67 -14.89
N ARG A 183 20.56 -0.14 -13.89
CA ARG A 183 21.44 -1.30 -14.09
C ARG A 183 20.95 -2.48 -13.27
N PRO A 184 20.68 -3.64 -13.88
CA PRO A 184 20.19 -4.84 -13.17
C PRO A 184 21.12 -5.35 -12.07
N LEU A 185 22.39 -4.91 -12.07
CA LEU A 185 23.44 -5.40 -11.17
C LEU A 185 23.74 -4.49 -9.97
N GLN A 186 23.01 -3.38 -9.78
CA GLN A 186 23.20 -2.58 -8.58
C GLN A 186 22.44 -3.18 -7.40
N PRO A 187 23.11 -3.41 -6.23
CA PRO A 187 22.41 -3.86 -5.04
C PRO A 187 21.38 -2.81 -4.63
N LEU A 188 20.13 -3.19 -4.59
CA LEU A 188 19.08 -2.32 -4.09
C LEU A 188 19.33 -2.11 -2.60
N PHE A 189 19.44 -0.88 -2.22
CA PHE A 189 19.94 -0.35 -0.96
C PHE A 189 19.46 -1.12 0.28
N ASN A 190 20.39 -1.46 1.18
CA ASN A 190 20.14 -2.14 2.47
C ASN A 190 19.28 -1.34 3.48
N GLY A 191 18.78 -0.16 3.11
CA GLY A 191 18.09 0.75 4.02
C GLY A 191 16.58 0.58 4.11
N ASP A 192 15.95 -0.08 3.15
CA ASP A 192 14.52 -0.31 3.20
C ASP A 192 14.22 -1.53 4.08
N LYS A 193 14.11 -1.32 5.38
CA LYS A 193 13.49 -2.29 6.30
C LYS A 193 12.02 -2.39 5.93
N VAL A 194 11.74 -3.25 4.97
CA VAL A 194 10.39 -3.42 4.44
C VAL A 194 9.60 -4.27 5.41
N VAL A 195 8.88 -3.63 6.30
CA VAL A 195 7.72 -4.20 6.97
C VAL A 195 6.56 -4.16 5.98
N VAL A 196 6.57 -5.08 5.01
CA VAL A 196 5.53 -5.19 3.98
C VAL A 196 4.95 -6.58 4.06
N THR A 197 3.65 -6.68 3.81
CA THR A 197 2.96 -7.96 3.67
C THR A 197 3.77 -8.89 2.76
N ILE A 198 4.31 -9.97 3.32
CA ILE A 198 5.22 -10.89 2.64
C ILE A 198 4.53 -11.83 1.64
N TRP A 199 3.20 -11.84 1.62
CA TRP A 199 2.39 -12.80 0.85
C TRP A 199 2.57 -12.69 -0.67
N TYR A 200 2.96 -11.50 -1.16
CA TYR A 200 3.18 -11.19 -2.58
C TYR A 200 4.66 -11.12 -2.94
N ARG A 201 5.55 -11.46 -2.00
CA ARG A 201 7.00 -11.36 -2.20
C ARG A 201 7.52 -12.56 -2.97
N ALA A 202 8.29 -12.27 -4.03
CA ALA A 202 8.89 -13.27 -4.89
C ALA A 202 9.92 -14.15 -4.15
N PRO A 203 10.07 -15.42 -4.52
CA PRO A 203 10.94 -16.38 -3.82
C PRO A 203 12.40 -15.95 -3.81
N GLU A 204 12.91 -15.31 -4.86
CA GLU A 204 14.28 -14.78 -4.89
C GLU A 204 14.51 -13.75 -3.78
N LEU A 205 13.54 -12.91 -3.46
CA LEU A 205 13.64 -11.94 -2.36
C LEU A 205 13.57 -12.62 -0.99
N LEU A 206 12.78 -13.69 -0.87
CA LEU A 206 12.68 -14.50 0.36
C LEU A 206 13.96 -15.30 0.61
N LEU A 207 14.68 -15.63 -0.45
CA LEU A 207 16.00 -16.28 -0.41
C LEU A 207 17.17 -15.29 -0.33
N GLY A 208 16.87 -14.02 -0.04
CA GLY A 208 17.86 -13.00 0.28
C GLY A 208 18.56 -12.36 -0.91
N SER A 209 18.02 -12.52 -2.13
CA SER A 209 18.57 -11.83 -3.31
C SER A 209 18.58 -10.32 -3.08
N ARG A 210 19.74 -9.71 -3.33
CA ARG A 210 19.91 -8.25 -3.29
C ARG A 210 19.78 -7.62 -4.68
N HIS A 211 19.93 -8.43 -5.71
CA HIS A 211 19.80 -8.07 -7.11
C HIS A 211 18.49 -8.66 -7.62
N TYR A 212 17.55 -7.83 -7.97
CA TYR A 212 16.25 -8.25 -8.46
C TYR A 212 15.83 -7.40 -9.66
N THR A 213 14.93 -7.95 -10.44
CA THR A 213 14.49 -7.42 -11.72
C THR A 213 13.00 -7.11 -11.70
N LYS A 214 12.44 -6.70 -12.83
CA LYS A 214 10.99 -6.56 -13.06
C LYS A 214 10.20 -7.83 -12.72
N ALA A 215 10.83 -8.99 -12.69
CA ALA A 215 10.19 -10.27 -12.39
C ALA A 215 9.53 -10.31 -11.00
N ILE A 216 10.02 -9.52 -10.03
CA ILE A 216 9.39 -9.46 -8.70
C ILE A 216 7.98 -8.87 -8.73
N ASP A 217 7.75 -7.86 -9.58
CA ASP A 217 6.43 -7.25 -9.75
C ASP A 217 5.48 -8.22 -10.46
N ILE A 218 5.98 -9.01 -11.43
CA ILE A 218 5.19 -10.03 -12.14
C ILE A 218 4.76 -11.16 -11.20
N TRP A 219 5.64 -11.62 -10.31
CA TRP A 219 5.25 -12.56 -9.26
C TRP A 219 4.10 -12.03 -8.40
N ALA A 220 4.20 -10.77 -7.97
CA ALA A 220 3.15 -10.13 -7.20
C ALA A 220 1.82 -10.07 -7.97
N ILE A 221 1.86 -9.77 -9.29
CA ILE A 221 0.67 -9.81 -10.15
C ILE A 221 0.10 -11.23 -10.24
N GLY A 222 0.92 -12.26 -10.36
CA GLY A 222 0.48 -13.65 -10.33
C GLY A 222 -0.24 -14.01 -9.03
N CYS A 223 0.28 -13.55 -7.87
CA CYS A 223 -0.40 -13.71 -6.58
C CYS A 223 -1.74 -12.97 -6.54
N ILE A 224 -1.80 -11.75 -7.09
CA ILE A 224 -3.01 -10.94 -7.17
C ILE A 224 -4.04 -11.59 -8.11
N PHE A 225 -3.60 -12.13 -9.25
CA PHE A 225 -4.48 -12.85 -10.18
C PHE A 225 -5.13 -14.08 -9.51
N ALA A 226 -4.32 -14.90 -8.82
CA ALA A 226 -4.86 -16.04 -8.05
C ALA A 226 -5.86 -15.58 -6.97
N GLU A 227 -5.62 -14.41 -6.35
CA GLU A 227 -6.51 -13.84 -5.34
C GLU A 227 -7.81 -13.28 -5.94
N LEU A 228 -7.78 -12.70 -7.13
CA LEU A 228 -8.99 -12.32 -7.88
C LEU A 228 -9.89 -13.54 -8.16
N LEU A 229 -9.29 -14.68 -8.50
CA LEU A 229 -10.01 -15.92 -8.81
C LEU A 229 -10.63 -16.59 -7.59
N THR A 230 -10.07 -16.39 -6.38
CA THR A 230 -10.45 -17.16 -5.18
C THR A 230 -10.91 -16.29 -4.01
N LEU A 231 -10.72 -14.98 -4.09
CA LEU A 231 -10.90 -14.00 -3.00
C LEU A 231 -10.07 -14.32 -1.75
N ARG A 232 -8.96 -15.05 -1.92
CA ARG A 232 -8.04 -15.41 -0.84
C ARG A 232 -6.60 -15.34 -1.34
N PRO A 233 -5.66 -14.80 -0.54
CA PRO A 233 -4.25 -14.83 -0.87
C PRO A 233 -3.76 -16.26 -1.10
N ILE A 234 -3.12 -16.52 -2.23
CA ILE A 234 -2.61 -17.85 -2.58
C ILE A 234 -1.51 -18.34 -1.61
N PHE A 235 -0.62 -17.43 -1.18
CA PHE A 235 0.52 -17.74 -0.31
C PHE A 235 0.43 -16.97 1.01
N LYS A 236 -0.58 -17.26 1.84
CA LYS A 236 -0.79 -16.59 3.13
C LYS A 236 0.09 -17.19 4.22
N GLY A 237 1.34 -16.73 4.32
CA GLY A 237 2.27 -17.09 5.37
C GLY A 237 2.22 -16.16 6.58
N GLU A 238 2.77 -16.63 7.69
CA GLU A 238 3.00 -15.84 8.90
C GLU A 238 4.37 -15.16 8.81
N GLU A 239 4.41 -13.87 9.10
CA GLU A 239 5.65 -13.09 9.11
C GLU A 239 6.48 -13.47 10.33
N ALA A 240 7.76 -13.81 10.11
CA ALA A 240 8.69 -14.05 11.20
C ALA A 240 8.95 -12.73 11.95
N LYS A 241 8.76 -12.74 13.26
CA LYS A 241 8.96 -11.56 14.11
C LYS A 241 10.43 -11.13 14.05
N MET A 242 10.64 -9.83 13.86
CA MET A 242 11.97 -9.25 13.92
C MET A 242 12.49 -9.35 15.37
N ASP A 243 13.57 -10.11 15.56
CA ASP A 243 14.39 -9.96 16.76
C ASP A 243 14.99 -8.53 16.78
N ASN A 244 15.29 -8.01 17.99
CA ASN A 244 15.89 -6.68 18.19
C ASN A 244 17.26 -6.50 17.46
N LYS A 245 17.72 -7.48 16.73
CA LYS A 245 18.91 -7.46 15.88
C LYS A 245 18.54 -6.99 14.47
N LYS A 246 19.40 -6.17 13.91
CA LYS A 246 19.25 -5.46 12.61
C LYS A 246 19.02 -6.34 11.36
N ASN A 247 18.90 -7.65 11.50
CA ASN A 247 18.76 -8.59 10.39
C ASN A 247 17.29 -8.96 10.17
N VAL A 248 16.85 -8.94 8.91
CA VAL A 248 15.53 -9.44 8.52
C VAL A 248 15.55 -10.97 8.72
N PRO A 249 14.65 -11.54 9.53
CA PRO A 249 14.63 -12.98 9.77
C PRO A 249 14.23 -13.74 8.51
N PHE A 250 14.77 -14.95 8.35
CA PHE A 250 14.40 -15.86 7.27
C PHE A 250 12.91 -16.23 7.34
N GLN A 251 12.18 -15.99 6.24
CA GLN A 251 10.73 -16.13 6.16
C GLN A 251 10.31 -17.57 5.83
N LYS A 252 10.67 -18.54 6.72
CA LYS A 252 10.42 -19.97 6.50
C LYS A 252 8.94 -20.29 6.24
N ASN A 253 8.03 -19.70 7.02
CA ASN A 253 6.60 -19.98 6.88
C ASN A 253 6.07 -19.55 5.51
N GLN A 254 6.50 -18.36 5.03
CA GLN A 254 6.10 -17.87 3.70
C GLN A 254 6.59 -18.80 2.58
N LEU A 255 7.86 -19.23 2.63
CA LEU A 255 8.39 -20.22 1.67
C LEU A 255 7.65 -21.55 1.75
N THR A 256 7.27 -22.00 2.95
CA THR A 256 6.45 -23.21 3.11
C THR A 256 5.13 -23.08 2.35
N LYS A 257 4.44 -21.93 2.46
CA LYS A 257 3.19 -21.69 1.74
C LYS A 257 3.35 -21.69 0.22
N ILE A 258 4.46 -21.16 -0.28
CA ILE A 258 4.79 -21.24 -1.71
C ILE A 258 5.02 -22.69 -2.13
N PHE A 259 5.81 -23.45 -1.37
CA PHE A 259 6.15 -24.83 -1.72
C PHE A 259 4.97 -25.82 -1.55
N GLU A 260 3.99 -25.52 -0.69
CA GLU A 260 2.74 -26.28 -0.58
C GLU A 260 1.94 -26.26 -1.90
N VAL A 261 2.02 -25.19 -2.67
CA VAL A 261 1.28 -25.02 -3.93
C VAL A 261 2.14 -25.30 -5.16
N LEU A 262 3.34 -24.72 -5.23
CA LEU A 262 4.21 -24.80 -6.42
C LEU A 262 5.21 -25.96 -6.37
N GLY A 263 5.28 -26.66 -5.23
CA GLY A 263 6.36 -27.62 -4.99
C GLY A 263 7.67 -26.93 -4.59
N LYS A 264 8.60 -27.68 -4.00
CA LYS A 264 9.95 -27.17 -3.72
C LYS A 264 10.71 -27.06 -5.05
N PRO A 265 11.31 -25.90 -5.37
CA PRO A 265 12.01 -25.72 -6.65
C PRO A 265 13.22 -26.64 -6.79
N THR A 266 13.42 -27.15 -8.00
CA THR A 266 14.59 -27.94 -8.42
C THR A 266 15.55 -27.06 -9.23
N LYS A 267 16.77 -27.56 -9.47
CA LYS A 267 17.73 -26.89 -10.35
C LYS A 267 17.29 -26.84 -11.81
N ASP A 268 16.45 -27.78 -12.25
CA ASP A 268 15.89 -27.75 -13.61
C ASP A 268 14.88 -26.60 -13.77
N GLN A 269 14.12 -26.30 -12.71
CA GLN A 269 13.15 -25.21 -12.69
C GLN A 269 13.79 -23.83 -12.40
N TRP A 270 14.93 -23.82 -11.73
CA TRP A 270 15.68 -22.61 -11.38
C TRP A 270 17.19 -22.90 -11.35
N PRO A 271 17.89 -22.86 -12.48
CA PRO A 271 19.30 -23.25 -12.59
C PRO A 271 20.25 -22.52 -11.64
N THR A 272 19.96 -21.26 -11.32
CA THR A 272 20.80 -20.40 -10.47
C THR A 272 20.33 -20.34 -9.01
N ILE A 273 19.46 -21.24 -8.56
CA ILE A 273 18.89 -21.23 -7.19
C ILE A 273 19.97 -21.37 -6.12
N ASP A 274 21.03 -22.13 -6.37
CA ASP A 274 22.16 -22.34 -5.45
C ASP A 274 23.03 -21.09 -5.26
N GLN A 275 22.88 -20.09 -6.10
CA GLN A 275 23.53 -18.78 -5.95
C GLN A 275 22.78 -17.83 -5.01
N GLN A 276 21.58 -18.22 -4.54
CA GLN A 276 20.81 -17.39 -3.61
C GLN A 276 21.43 -17.40 -2.22
N PRO A 277 21.55 -16.25 -1.54
CA PRO A 277 22.21 -16.16 -0.22
C PRO A 277 21.67 -17.14 0.83
N GLU A 278 20.36 -17.36 0.85
CA GLU A 278 19.68 -18.22 1.83
C GLU A 278 19.41 -19.65 1.29
N TYR A 279 20.07 -20.05 0.18
CA TYR A 279 19.86 -21.36 -0.45
C TYR A 279 20.04 -22.55 0.52
N HIS A 280 21.02 -22.46 1.41
CA HIS A 280 21.30 -23.51 2.40
C HIS A 280 20.09 -23.83 3.30
N ASN A 281 19.21 -22.85 3.55
CA ASN A 281 18.00 -23.05 4.35
C ASN A 281 16.96 -23.93 3.64
N LEU A 282 17.07 -24.12 2.31
CA LEU A 282 16.17 -24.99 1.57
C LEU A 282 16.29 -26.48 2.00
N ASN A 283 17.40 -26.87 2.61
CA ASN A 283 17.58 -28.23 3.14
C ASN A 283 16.56 -28.56 4.26
N ALA A 284 16.02 -27.53 4.93
CA ALA A 284 15.00 -27.71 5.97
C ALA A 284 13.59 -27.98 5.44
N PHE A 285 13.38 -27.91 4.11
CA PHE A 285 12.09 -28.16 3.47
C PHE A 285 12.07 -29.53 2.82
N ARG A 286 10.97 -30.25 3.03
CA ARG A 286 10.70 -31.52 2.32
C ARG A 286 10.37 -31.24 0.85
N SER A 287 10.68 -32.20 -0.02
CA SER A 287 10.20 -32.16 -1.39
C SER A 287 8.68 -32.30 -1.41
N SER A 288 8.03 -31.49 -2.24
CA SER A 288 6.58 -31.52 -2.47
C SER A 288 6.31 -31.35 -3.96
N PRO A 289 5.24 -31.99 -4.49
CA PRO A 289 4.86 -31.85 -5.89
C PRO A 289 4.28 -30.48 -6.16
N ASN A 290 4.32 -30.04 -7.42
CA ASN A 290 3.59 -28.86 -7.89
C ASN A 290 2.09 -29.20 -7.96
N ARG A 291 1.27 -28.42 -7.28
CA ARG A 291 -0.19 -28.52 -7.20
C ARG A 291 -0.90 -27.27 -7.71
N LEU A 292 -0.23 -26.43 -8.48
CA LEU A 292 -0.81 -25.20 -9.00
C LEU A 292 -2.04 -25.50 -9.89
N HIS A 293 -1.98 -26.58 -10.68
CA HIS A 293 -3.10 -26.98 -11.49
C HIS A 293 -4.31 -27.44 -10.64
N GLU A 294 -4.07 -28.22 -9.58
CA GLU A 294 -5.12 -28.61 -8.63
C GLU A 294 -5.74 -27.36 -7.97
N PHE A 295 -4.90 -26.39 -7.56
CA PHE A 295 -5.37 -25.11 -7.03
C PHE A 295 -6.24 -24.37 -8.05
N TYR A 296 -5.79 -24.25 -9.31
CA TYR A 296 -6.51 -23.54 -10.37
C TYR A 296 -7.88 -24.18 -10.65
N GLN A 297 -7.99 -25.52 -10.57
CA GLN A 297 -9.27 -26.23 -10.72
C GLN A 297 -10.29 -25.88 -9.63
N THR A 298 -9.86 -25.29 -8.49
CA THR A 298 -10.78 -24.79 -7.45
C THR A 298 -11.24 -23.36 -7.71
N CYS A 299 -10.64 -22.64 -8.67
CA CYS A 299 -10.94 -21.25 -8.99
C CYS A 299 -12.27 -21.11 -9.76
N SER A 300 -12.74 -19.87 -9.88
CA SER A 300 -13.96 -19.52 -10.64
C SER A 300 -13.77 -19.65 -12.15
N SER A 301 -12.61 -19.26 -12.68
CA SER A 301 -12.26 -19.43 -14.10
C SER A 301 -11.76 -20.86 -14.38
N LYS A 302 -12.06 -21.34 -15.58
CA LYS A 302 -11.66 -22.67 -16.07
C LYS A 302 -10.86 -22.58 -17.39
N SER A 303 -10.44 -21.39 -17.78
CA SER A 303 -9.63 -21.18 -18.99
C SER A 303 -8.24 -21.83 -18.85
N ASP A 304 -7.88 -22.68 -19.81
CA ASP A 304 -6.54 -23.28 -19.87
C ASP A 304 -5.47 -22.20 -20.11
N ALA A 305 -5.73 -21.24 -20.98
CA ALA A 305 -4.84 -20.12 -21.20
C ALA A 305 -4.69 -19.25 -19.93
N GLY A 306 -5.76 -19.11 -19.12
CA GLY A 306 -5.68 -18.44 -17.82
C GLY A 306 -4.77 -19.18 -16.83
N PHE A 307 -4.80 -20.51 -16.83
CA PHE A 307 -3.87 -21.34 -16.06
C PHE A 307 -2.41 -21.16 -16.54
N GLU A 308 -2.18 -21.22 -17.86
CA GLU A 308 -0.85 -21.05 -18.45
C GLU A 308 -0.26 -19.68 -18.10
N LEU A 309 -1.05 -18.60 -18.18
CA LEU A 309 -0.64 -17.26 -17.79
C LEU A 309 -0.29 -17.18 -16.29
N LEU A 310 -1.12 -17.77 -15.41
CA LEU A 310 -0.84 -17.81 -13.97
C LEU A 310 0.45 -18.57 -13.69
N ALA A 311 0.66 -19.72 -14.32
CA ALA A 311 1.87 -20.53 -14.17
C ALA A 311 3.12 -19.79 -14.67
N ALA A 312 3.02 -19.06 -15.79
CA ALA A 312 4.11 -18.24 -16.33
C ALA A 312 4.49 -17.07 -15.41
N MET A 313 3.50 -16.46 -14.71
CA MET A 313 3.76 -15.40 -13.72
C MET A 313 4.35 -15.94 -12.42
N LEU A 314 4.03 -17.16 -12.02
CA LEU A 314 4.51 -17.80 -10.79
C LEU A 314 5.70 -18.75 -11.04
N GLY A 315 6.41 -18.61 -12.16
CA GLY A 315 7.65 -19.32 -12.45
C GLY A 315 8.74 -18.98 -11.42
N TYR A 316 9.48 -20.01 -10.96
CA TYR A 316 10.53 -19.83 -9.96
C TYR A 316 11.72 -19.03 -10.48
N ASP A 317 12.23 -19.38 -11.69
CA ASP A 317 13.34 -18.66 -12.28
C ASP A 317 12.93 -17.24 -12.70
N PRO A 318 13.48 -16.18 -12.07
CA PRO A 318 13.12 -14.82 -12.43
C PRO A 318 13.54 -14.44 -13.86
N VAL A 319 14.49 -15.17 -14.47
CA VAL A 319 14.91 -14.93 -15.86
C VAL A 319 13.89 -15.46 -16.85
N MET A 320 13.25 -16.60 -16.52
CA MET A 320 12.26 -17.25 -17.38
C MET A 320 10.82 -16.80 -17.07
N ARG A 321 10.63 -16.07 -15.98
CA ARG A 321 9.29 -15.54 -15.62
C ARG A 321 8.83 -14.56 -16.66
N ILE A 322 7.59 -14.71 -17.14
CA ILE A 322 6.99 -13.86 -18.16
C ILE A 322 7.11 -12.36 -17.82
N THR A 323 7.33 -11.50 -18.80
CA THR A 323 7.31 -10.05 -18.63
C THR A 323 5.89 -9.49 -18.72
N ALA A 324 5.69 -8.22 -18.30
CA ALA A 324 4.39 -7.58 -18.42
C ALA A 324 3.96 -7.43 -19.89
N GLU A 325 4.91 -7.11 -20.77
CA GLU A 325 4.68 -6.94 -22.20
C GLU A 325 4.32 -8.25 -22.90
N GLU A 326 4.95 -9.38 -22.52
CA GLU A 326 4.61 -10.72 -23.01
C GLU A 326 3.26 -11.18 -22.47
N ALA A 327 2.98 -10.94 -21.16
CA ALA A 327 1.72 -11.27 -20.54
C ALA A 327 0.53 -10.56 -21.18
N LEU A 328 0.68 -9.31 -21.63
CA LEU A 328 -0.35 -8.56 -22.35
C LEU A 328 -0.70 -9.16 -23.72
N ARG A 329 0.21 -9.95 -24.32
CA ARG A 329 -0.02 -10.64 -25.60
C ARG A 329 -0.41 -12.10 -25.43
N HIS A 330 -0.65 -12.53 -24.18
CA HIS A 330 -0.98 -13.92 -23.91
C HIS A 330 -2.39 -14.27 -24.41
N PRO A 331 -2.60 -15.46 -24.98
CA PRO A 331 -3.90 -15.90 -25.51
C PRO A 331 -5.08 -15.79 -24.54
N TYR A 332 -4.83 -15.77 -23.25
CA TYR A 332 -5.86 -15.54 -22.24
C TYR A 332 -6.68 -14.26 -22.49
N PHE A 333 -6.07 -13.21 -23.02
CA PHE A 333 -6.76 -11.95 -23.31
C PHE A 333 -7.45 -11.92 -24.67
N ASP A 334 -7.17 -12.91 -25.53
CA ASP A 334 -7.84 -13.07 -26.83
C ASP A 334 -9.13 -13.94 -26.70
N GLU A 335 -9.28 -14.70 -25.60
CA GLU A 335 -10.49 -15.46 -25.30
C GLU A 335 -11.63 -14.54 -24.85
N GLU A 336 -12.87 -14.87 -25.21
CA GLU A 336 -14.05 -14.21 -24.65
C GLU A 336 -14.27 -14.57 -23.16
N PRO A 337 -14.71 -13.62 -22.33
CA PRO A 337 -14.97 -12.22 -22.66
C PRO A 337 -13.66 -11.42 -22.81
N ALA A 338 -13.55 -10.57 -23.83
CA ALA A 338 -12.39 -9.71 -24.04
C ALA A 338 -12.29 -8.64 -22.94
N PRO A 339 -11.07 -8.23 -22.51
CA PRO A 339 -10.90 -7.22 -21.48
C PRO A 339 -11.28 -5.81 -21.97
N SER A 340 -11.75 -4.95 -21.08
CA SER A 340 -12.11 -3.56 -21.34
C SER A 340 -11.41 -2.60 -20.37
N MET A 341 -11.32 -1.33 -20.77
CA MET A 341 -10.91 -0.22 -19.88
C MET A 341 -11.99 0.11 -18.84
N ASP A 342 -13.25 -0.16 -19.12
CA ASP A 342 -14.32 -0.16 -18.13
C ASP A 342 -14.56 -1.60 -17.68
N SER A 343 -13.97 -1.95 -16.54
CA SER A 343 -14.10 -3.31 -15.98
C SER A 343 -15.51 -3.65 -15.47
N PHE A 344 -16.42 -2.69 -15.47
CA PHE A 344 -17.81 -2.84 -15.04
C PHE A 344 -18.81 -2.79 -16.21
N GLU A 345 -18.32 -2.58 -17.42
CA GLU A 345 -19.15 -2.48 -18.63
C GLU A 345 -20.07 -3.69 -18.79
N GLY A 346 -21.38 -3.41 -18.96
CA GLY A 346 -22.40 -4.46 -19.15
C GLY A 346 -22.61 -5.41 -17.96
N GLN A 347 -21.95 -5.17 -16.82
CA GLN A 347 -22.08 -6.01 -15.64
C GLN A 347 -23.21 -5.50 -14.73
N PRO A 348 -24.17 -6.36 -14.35
CA PRO A 348 -25.19 -6.01 -13.35
C PRO A 348 -24.61 -5.97 -11.92
N TYR A 349 -23.37 -6.34 -11.77
CA TYR A 349 -22.65 -6.43 -10.49
C TYR A 349 -22.21 -5.02 -10.04
N GLN A 350 -22.69 -4.62 -8.86
CA GLN A 350 -22.25 -3.40 -8.24
C GLN A 350 -20.98 -3.67 -7.41
N TYR A 351 -19.84 -3.12 -7.86
CA TYR A 351 -18.58 -3.28 -7.15
C TYR A 351 -18.59 -2.48 -5.83
N PRO A 352 -18.15 -3.07 -4.71
CA PRO A 352 -18.25 -2.43 -3.40
C PRO A 352 -17.42 -1.16 -3.29
N SER A 353 -18.01 -0.10 -2.73
CA SER A 353 -17.31 1.16 -2.49
C SER A 353 -16.41 1.09 -1.24
N ARG A 354 -15.38 1.92 -1.24
CA ARG A 354 -14.46 2.05 -0.09
C ARG A 354 -15.19 2.53 1.16
N VAL A 355 -14.80 1.97 2.29
CA VAL A 355 -15.27 2.42 3.60
C VAL A 355 -14.52 3.70 4.00
N VAL A 356 -15.27 4.75 4.30
CA VAL A 356 -14.75 6.02 4.81
C VAL A 356 -15.26 6.24 6.23
N LYS A 357 -14.35 6.37 7.19
CA LYS A 357 -14.67 6.59 8.60
C LYS A 357 -14.67 8.09 8.90
N SER A 358 -15.83 8.64 9.27
CA SER A 358 -15.96 10.07 9.54
C SER A 358 -15.37 10.49 10.91
N GLU A 359 -15.24 9.56 11.85
CA GLU A 359 -14.86 9.85 13.25
C GLU A 359 -13.34 9.98 13.45
N ASP A 360 -12.52 9.32 12.61
CA ASP A 360 -11.06 9.30 12.77
C ASP A 360 -10.39 10.37 11.88
N ASN A 361 -10.69 11.64 12.14
CA ASN A 361 -10.18 12.76 11.34
C ASN A 361 -9.32 13.71 12.20
N ASP A 362 -7.98 13.45 12.19
CA ASP A 362 -6.97 14.29 12.84
C ASP A 362 -6.56 15.53 12.03
N MET A 363 -7.18 15.75 10.86
CA MET A 363 -7.01 16.93 10.03
C MET A 363 -8.01 18.04 10.33
N ARG A 364 -9.02 17.79 11.18
CA ARG A 364 -9.92 18.86 11.65
C ARG A 364 -9.16 19.72 12.65
N VAL A 365 -9.15 21.04 12.44
CA VAL A 365 -8.68 21.98 13.46
C VAL A 365 -9.61 21.86 14.65
N PRO A 366 -9.10 21.69 15.88
CA PRO A 366 -9.94 21.84 17.07
C PRO A 366 -10.65 23.20 17.01
N PRO A 367 -11.92 23.31 17.38
CA PRO A 367 -12.60 24.60 17.42
C PRO A 367 -11.76 25.55 18.27
N THR A 368 -11.34 26.66 17.67
CA THR A 368 -10.59 27.72 18.37
C THR A 368 -11.44 28.10 19.58
N VAL A 369 -10.95 27.81 20.78
CA VAL A 369 -11.54 28.30 22.02
C VAL A 369 -11.34 29.80 21.97
N THR A 370 -12.35 30.52 21.52
CA THR A 370 -12.44 31.95 21.71
C THR A 370 -12.56 32.15 23.22
N SER A 371 -11.45 32.47 23.86
CA SER A 371 -11.42 32.95 25.24
C SER A 371 -12.21 34.25 25.28
N ALA A 372 -13.49 34.12 25.67
CA ALA A 372 -14.30 35.24 26.11
C ALA A 372 -13.66 35.76 27.39
N VAL A 373 -12.90 36.84 27.26
CA VAL A 373 -12.51 37.67 28.41
C VAL A 373 -13.79 38.32 28.91
N GLN A 374 -14.48 37.67 29.87
CA GLN A 374 -15.44 38.34 30.70
C GLN A 374 -14.71 38.95 31.89
N GLY A 375 -14.62 40.28 31.89
CA GLY A 375 -14.25 41.06 33.05
C GLY A 375 -15.22 40.82 34.17
N GLN A 376 -14.75 40.35 35.31
CA GLN A 376 -15.43 40.45 36.57
C GLN A 376 -14.73 41.49 37.44
N ALA A 377 -15.46 42.59 37.62
CA ALA A 377 -15.23 43.56 38.68
C ALA A 377 -15.56 42.91 40.04
N GLY A 378 -14.83 43.33 41.07
CA GLY A 378 -14.76 42.74 42.38
C GLY A 378 -16.04 42.75 43.24
N ALA A 379 -16.00 41.91 44.25
CA ALA A 379 -16.61 42.12 45.53
C ALA A 379 -15.90 41.26 46.60
N THR A 380 -15.39 41.98 47.60
CA THR A 380 -14.86 41.54 48.88
C THR A 380 -15.92 40.91 49.79
N HIS A 381 -15.50 39.93 50.59
CA HIS A 381 -15.81 39.58 52.00
C HIS A 381 -15.59 38.07 52.13
N GLY A 382 -14.79 37.55 53.03
CA GLY A 382 -14.60 37.73 54.43
C GLY A 382 -15.05 36.49 55.20
N GLY A 383 -14.14 35.81 55.93
CA GLY A 383 -14.60 34.99 57.07
C GLY A 383 -14.18 33.49 57.08
N THR A 384 -13.12 33.23 57.82
CA THR A 384 -12.97 32.33 59.00
C THR A 384 -12.93 30.78 58.80
N ARG A 385 -11.78 30.24 59.16
CA ARG A 385 -11.44 29.19 60.13
C ARG A 385 -12.22 27.86 60.16
N GLY A 386 -11.43 26.78 60.09
CA GLY A 386 -11.81 25.48 60.67
C GLY A 386 -10.68 24.46 60.46
N LYS A 387 -9.88 24.24 61.54
CA LYS A 387 -8.86 23.22 61.72
C LYS A 387 -9.49 21.85 61.97
N HIS A 388 -8.74 20.83 61.70
CA HIS A 388 -8.50 19.50 62.37
C HIS A 388 -8.44 18.44 61.29
N GLY A 389 -7.45 17.57 61.17
CA GLY A 389 -6.54 17.00 62.12
C GLY A 389 -6.60 15.48 62.03
N HIS A 390 -5.44 14.93 61.84
CA HIS A 390 -4.99 13.61 62.29
C HIS A 390 -5.21 12.32 61.51
N ASN A 391 -4.07 11.71 61.25
CA ASN A 391 -3.63 10.31 61.48
C ASN A 391 -4.25 9.22 60.60
N GLY A 392 -3.52 8.29 60.08
CA GLY A 392 -2.17 7.73 60.33
C GLY A 392 -2.23 6.24 60.04
N LYS A 393 -1.05 5.68 59.74
CA LYS A 393 -0.69 4.25 59.74
C LYS A 393 -1.01 3.51 58.42
N ASP A 394 -0.04 3.08 57.62
CA ASP A 394 1.14 2.21 57.82
C ASP A 394 0.78 0.71 57.76
N GLU A 395 1.67 -0.06 57.16
CA GLU A 395 1.77 -1.55 57.04
C GLU A 395 1.07 -2.16 55.82
N GLY A 396 1.67 -2.99 54.99
CA GLY A 396 2.89 -3.76 55.04
C GLY A 396 3.09 -4.53 53.75
N ARG A 397 4.34 -4.62 53.35
CA ARG A 397 4.87 -5.55 52.33
C ARG A 397 5.19 -6.89 52.99
N PRO A 398 5.01 -8.02 52.37
CA PRO A 398 6.09 -8.97 52.25
C PRO A 398 6.13 -9.82 50.96
N PRO A 399 7.02 -10.87 50.86
CA PRO A 399 8.21 -10.77 50.03
C PRO A 399 8.26 -11.80 48.86
N LYS A 400 9.32 -11.66 48.07
CA LYS A 400 9.76 -12.60 47.04
C LYS A 400 9.97 -14.04 47.56
N ARG A 401 9.60 -15.05 46.76
CA ARG A 401 10.25 -16.35 46.73
C ARG A 401 10.63 -16.74 45.30
N ARG A 402 11.90 -17.17 45.21
CA ARG A 402 12.52 -17.86 44.06
C ARG A 402 12.02 -19.31 44.02
N GLY A 403 11.94 -19.84 42.86
CA GLY A 403 11.86 -21.23 42.48
C GLY A 403 12.04 -21.30 41.01
#